data_71c7ed060f063a3e25f6b73896a899b1
#
_entry.id   71c7ed060f063a3e25f6b73896a899b1
#
_cell.length_a   1.000
_cell.length_b   1.000
_cell.length_c   1.000
_cell.angle_alpha   90.00
_cell.angle_beta   90.00
_cell.angle_gamma   90.00
#
_symmetry.space_group_name_H-M   'P 1'
#
loop_
_entity.id
_entity.type
_entity.pdbx_description
1 polymer ?
#
loop_
_entity_poly.entity_id
_entity_poly.type
_entity_poly.pdbx_seq_one_letter_code
_entity_poly.pdbx_strand_id
1 'polypeptide(L)'
;MGQLDGRRIVLGITGGVAAYKAIEVCRRLTDAGAHVSPVMTKGALRFVGKSTFDALGSEKTQISLWDEEHAIPHTRLGQGADLIVVCPATARLISDYRNGRSGDLLTATLLATRADVMICPAMHTEMWEQASVIENISTLRERGVEIVGPVEGRLAGGDTGFGRLAEPEDVVESVFKLLGKDSGSQPGDLAGLTILVTA
;
A
#
# COMPACT_ATOMS: atom_id res chain seq x y z
N MET A 1 -21.91 -7.45 -6.11
CA MET A 1 -20.72 -7.73 -5.32
C MET A 1 -19.55 -7.06 -6.01
N GLY A 2 -18.78 -6.25 -5.29
CA GLY A 2 -17.59 -5.59 -5.81
C GLY A 2 -16.44 -6.61 -5.99
N GLN A 3 -15.48 -6.28 -6.85
CA GLN A 3 -14.32 -7.18 -7.11
C GLN A 3 -13.44 -7.40 -5.86
N LEU A 4 -13.53 -6.51 -4.86
CA LEU A 4 -12.75 -6.55 -3.62
C LEU A 4 -13.62 -6.78 -2.37
N ASP A 5 -14.85 -7.29 -2.54
CA ASP A 5 -15.73 -7.58 -1.41
C ASP A 5 -15.04 -8.53 -0.41
N GLY A 6 -15.02 -8.11 0.87
CA GLY A 6 -14.41 -8.84 1.97
C GLY A 6 -12.89 -8.67 2.09
N ARG A 7 -12.22 -8.02 1.15
CA ARG A 7 -10.77 -7.76 1.22
C ARG A 7 -10.48 -6.57 2.13
N ARG A 8 -9.47 -6.70 2.98
CA ARG A 8 -9.01 -5.68 3.92
C ARG A 8 -7.69 -5.07 3.43
N ILE A 9 -7.72 -3.79 3.10
CA ILE A 9 -6.56 -3.08 2.55
C ILE A 9 -6.13 -1.98 3.51
N VAL A 10 -4.88 -2.01 3.96
CA VAL A 10 -4.27 -0.87 4.63
C VAL A 10 -3.72 0.07 3.56
N LEU A 11 -4.23 1.31 3.52
CA LEU A 11 -3.71 2.35 2.63
C LEU A 11 -2.79 3.29 3.41
N GLY A 12 -1.48 3.14 3.18
CA GLY A 12 -0.44 3.99 3.77
C GLY A 12 -0.21 5.24 2.93
N ILE A 13 -0.30 6.43 3.54
CA ILE A 13 -0.10 7.72 2.86
C ILE A 13 1.12 8.41 3.45
N THR A 14 2.13 8.70 2.62
CA THR A 14 3.33 9.42 3.05
C THR A 14 3.37 10.86 2.56
N GLY A 15 4.30 11.66 3.14
CA GLY A 15 4.40 13.10 2.89
C GLY A 15 5.05 13.45 1.57
N GLY A 16 4.26 13.73 0.57
CA GLY A 16 4.67 14.24 -0.73
C GLY A 16 3.51 14.93 -1.44
N VAL A 17 3.82 15.82 -2.39
CA VAL A 17 2.79 16.55 -3.13
C VAL A 17 1.80 15.61 -3.82
N ALA A 18 2.25 14.43 -4.26
CA ALA A 18 1.41 13.42 -4.90
C ALA A 18 0.38 12.75 -3.96
N ALA A 19 0.39 13.06 -2.65
CA ALA A 19 -0.55 12.49 -1.68
C ALA A 19 -2.03 12.77 -2.03
N TYR A 20 -2.32 13.82 -2.80
CA TYR A 20 -3.68 14.09 -3.27
C TYR A 20 -4.25 12.96 -4.15
N LYS A 21 -3.40 12.24 -4.90
CA LYS A 21 -3.84 11.10 -5.71
C LYS A 21 -4.29 9.90 -4.87
N ALA A 22 -3.75 9.75 -3.65
CA ALA A 22 -4.18 8.69 -2.73
C ALA A 22 -5.65 8.82 -2.32
N ILE A 23 -6.22 10.02 -2.42
CA ILE A 23 -7.66 10.26 -2.17
C ILE A 23 -8.50 9.47 -3.19
N GLU A 24 -8.13 9.57 -4.46
CA GLU A 24 -8.81 8.84 -5.53
C GLU A 24 -8.58 7.33 -5.44
N VAL A 25 -7.37 6.89 -5.09
CA VAL A 25 -7.08 5.47 -4.83
C VAL A 25 -7.96 4.95 -3.69
N CYS A 26 -8.05 5.67 -2.56
CA CYS A 26 -8.89 5.31 -1.42
C CYS A 26 -10.36 5.13 -1.86
N ARG A 27 -10.92 6.12 -2.56
CA ARG A 27 -12.29 6.10 -3.05
C ARG A 27 -12.56 4.90 -3.95
N ARG A 28 -11.71 4.68 -4.96
CA ARG A 28 -11.89 3.57 -5.92
C ARG A 28 -11.79 2.19 -5.27
N LEU A 29 -10.90 2.01 -4.30
CA LEU A 29 -10.80 0.75 -3.56
C LEU A 29 -12.07 0.49 -2.71
N THR A 30 -12.58 1.53 -2.05
CA THR A 30 -13.82 1.45 -1.28
C THR A 30 -15.03 1.19 -2.19
N ASP A 31 -15.13 1.88 -3.33
CA ASP A 31 -16.18 1.69 -4.33
C ASP A 31 -16.14 0.25 -4.92
N ALA A 32 -14.96 -0.36 -5.00
CA ALA A 32 -14.78 -1.75 -5.42
C ALA A 32 -15.15 -2.79 -4.33
N GLY A 33 -15.55 -2.35 -3.14
CA GLY A 33 -16.01 -3.19 -2.03
C GLY A 33 -14.93 -3.54 -1.00
N ALA A 34 -13.71 -3.01 -1.11
CA ALA A 34 -12.67 -3.25 -0.12
C ALA A 34 -12.96 -2.54 1.21
N HIS A 35 -12.60 -3.18 2.31
CA HIS A 35 -12.48 -2.51 3.60
C HIS A 35 -11.14 -1.78 3.67
N VAL A 36 -11.14 -0.46 3.49
CA VAL A 36 -9.93 0.37 3.44
C VAL A 36 -9.67 1.01 4.79
N SER A 37 -8.49 0.74 5.37
CA SER A 37 -7.99 1.34 6.62
C SER A 37 -6.87 2.34 6.30
N PRO A 38 -7.14 3.66 6.27
CA PRO A 38 -6.12 4.65 5.96
C PRO A 38 -5.13 4.85 7.12
N VAL A 39 -3.84 4.87 6.81
CA VAL A 39 -2.74 5.17 7.75
C VAL A 39 -1.89 6.29 7.19
N MET A 40 -1.85 7.43 7.88
CA MET A 40 -1.11 8.61 7.44
C MET A 40 0.14 8.83 8.28
N THR A 41 1.27 9.10 7.61
CA THR A 41 2.44 9.61 8.32
C THR A 41 2.22 11.09 8.73
N LYS A 42 2.96 11.56 9.75
CA LYS A 42 2.93 12.99 10.12
C LYS A 42 3.27 13.93 8.96
N GLY A 43 4.11 13.46 8.02
CA GLY A 43 4.44 14.20 6.81
C GLY A 43 3.27 14.34 5.85
N ALA A 44 2.42 13.33 5.74
CA ALA A 44 1.24 13.35 4.86
C ALA A 44 0.24 14.44 5.25
N LEU A 45 0.08 14.71 6.55
CA LEU A 45 -0.82 15.74 7.07
C LEU A 45 -0.52 17.17 6.58
N ARG A 46 0.69 17.39 6.06
CA ARG A 46 1.07 18.69 5.47
C ARG A 46 0.54 18.88 4.04
N PHE A 47 0.12 17.82 3.39
CA PHE A 47 -0.31 17.80 1.99
C PHE A 47 -1.80 17.51 1.82
N VAL A 48 -2.35 16.65 2.68
CA VAL A 48 -3.75 16.23 2.61
C VAL A 48 -4.37 16.13 4.00
N GLY A 49 -5.66 16.41 4.10
CA GLY A 49 -6.39 16.39 5.38
C GLY A 49 -6.80 14.99 5.80
N LYS A 50 -6.62 14.67 7.10
CA LYS A 50 -7.14 13.45 7.71
C LYS A 50 -8.64 13.26 7.46
N SER A 51 -9.41 14.34 7.58
CA SER A 51 -10.88 14.32 7.42
C SER A 51 -11.33 13.78 6.06
N THR A 52 -10.53 13.98 5.00
CA THR A 52 -10.84 13.45 3.67
C THR A 52 -10.82 11.92 3.67
N PHE A 53 -9.78 11.32 4.27
CA PHE A 53 -9.67 9.87 4.37
C PHE A 53 -10.64 9.27 5.38
N ASP A 54 -10.98 10.00 6.46
CA ASP A 54 -12.04 9.62 7.41
C ASP A 54 -13.43 9.51 6.76
N ALA A 55 -13.66 10.29 5.70
CA ALA A 55 -14.92 10.29 4.96
C ALA A 55 -14.96 9.23 3.85
N LEU A 56 -13.82 8.82 3.31
CA LEU A 56 -13.72 7.91 2.16
C LEU A 56 -13.34 6.48 2.55
N GLY A 57 -12.56 6.32 3.60
CA GLY A 57 -12.14 5.01 4.10
C GLY A 57 -13.23 4.31 4.90
N SER A 58 -13.02 3.03 5.16
CA SER A 58 -13.95 2.21 5.94
C SER A 58 -13.74 2.33 7.45
N GLU A 59 -12.60 2.87 7.85
CA GLU A 59 -12.23 3.16 9.26
C GLU A 59 -11.73 4.60 9.38
N LYS A 60 -11.67 5.11 10.63
CA LYS A 60 -10.99 6.37 10.92
C LYS A 60 -9.51 6.27 10.62
N THR A 61 -8.97 7.30 9.99
CA THR A 61 -7.55 7.39 9.64
C THR A 61 -6.67 7.36 10.87
N GLN A 62 -5.69 6.48 10.90
CA GLN A 62 -4.75 6.34 12.00
C GLN A 62 -3.42 7.01 11.68
N ILE A 63 -2.79 7.63 12.70
CA ILE A 63 -1.57 8.44 12.51
C ILE A 63 -0.47 8.02 13.49
N SER A 64 -0.86 7.52 14.66
CA SER A 64 0.04 7.31 15.79
C SER A 64 0.06 5.86 16.26
N LEU A 65 1.23 5.40 16.70
CA LEU A 65 1.39 4.14 17.43
C LEU A 65 0.69 4.17 18.82
N TRP A 66 0.41 5.37 19.30
CA TRP A 66 -0.11 5.65 20.66
C TRP A 66 -1.55 6.16 20.60
N ASP A 67 -2.30 5.75 19.57
CA ASP A 67 -3.71 6.09 19.44
C ASP A 67 -4.52 5.31 20.49
N GLU A 68 -5.47 5.98 21.15
CA GLU A 68 -6.15 5.44 22.35
C GLU A 68 -7.20 4.38 22.01
N GLU A 69 -7.65 4.28 20.76
CA GLU A 69 -8.70 3.34 20.35
C GLU A 69 -8.25 1.87 20.36
N HIS A 70 -6.94 1.61 20.19
CA HIS A 70 -6.40 0.25 20.12
C HIS A 70 -5.04 0.15 20.84
N ALA A 71 -4.91 -0.83 21.74
CA ALA A 71 -3.69 -1.04 22.51
C ALA A 71 -2.45 -1.34 21.63
N ILE A 72 -2.61 -2.00 20.47
CA ILE A 72 -1.52 -2.38 19.58
C ILE A 72 -1.97 -2.19 18.11
N PRO A 73 -2.08 -0.92 17.63
CA PRO A 73 -2.69 -0.63 16.33
C PRO A 73 -1.92 -1.23 15.14
N HIS A 74 -0.59 -1.19 15.14
CA HIS A 74 0.25 -1.74 14.06
C HIS A 74 0.07 -3.26 13.87
N THR A 75 -0.07 -4.00 14.97
CA THR A 75 -0.29 -5.45 14.91
C THR A 75 -1.68 -5.76 14.36
N ARG A 76 -2.73 -5.06 14.85
CA ARG A 76 -4.09 -5.20 14.33
C ARG A 76 -4.15 -4.92 12.82
N LEU A 77 -3.57 -3.82 12.39
CA LEU A 77 -3.54 -3.43 10.99
C LEU A 77 -2.74 -4.43 10.14
N GLY A 78 -1.52 -4.76 10.56
CA GLY A 78 -0.63 -5.61 9.79
C GLY A 78 -1.10 -7.07 9.67
N GLN A 79 -1.63 -7.64 10.75
CA GLN A 79 -2.14 -9.02 10.75
C GLN A 79 -3.53 -9.14 10.12
N GLY A 80 -4.32 -8.06 10.17
CA GLY A 80 -5.68 -8.06 9.62
C GLY A 80 -5.75 -7.68 8.14
N ALA A 81 -4.65 -7.28 7.50
CA ALA A 81 -4.64 -6.89 6.10
C ALA A 81 -4.51 -8.10 5.16
N ASP A 82 -5.20 -8.05 4.02
CA ASP A 82 -4.93 -8.89 2.84
C ASP A 82 -3.87 -8.26 1.94
N LEU A 83 -3.75 -6.92 1.98
CA LEU A 83 -2.77 -6.16 1.22
C LEU A 83 -2.47 -4.85 1.94
N ILE A 84 -1.20 -4.43 1.93
CA ILE A 84 -0.80 -3.08 2.31
C ILE A 84 -0.36 -2.32 1.07
N VAL A 85 -1.02 -1.20 0.78
CA VAL A 85 -0.69 -0.30 -0.34
C VAL A 85 -0.12 0.99 0.23
N VAL A 86 1.12 1.34 -0.14
CA VAL A 86 1.72 2.63 0.24
C VAL A 86 1.72 3.57 -0.95
N CYS A 87 0.85 4.54 -0.95
CA CYS A 87 0.62 5.48 -2.04
C CYS A 87 0.36 6.92 -1.52
N PRO A 88 1.25 7.86 -1.82
CA PRO A 88 2.59 7.70 -2.38
C PRO A 88 3.60 7.14 -1.37
N ALA A 89 4.70 6.57 -1.85
CA ALA A 89 5.83 6.16 -1.03
C ALA A 89 7.03 7.09 -1.27
N THR A 90 7.46 7.78 -0.22
CA THR A 90 8.67 8.63 -0.26
C THR A 90 9.95 7.81 -0.16
N ALA A 91 11.07 8.35 -0.62
CA ALA A 91 12.39 7.74 -0.48
C ALA A 91 12.71 7.39 0.99
N ARG A 92 12.28 8.24 1.95
CA ARG A 92 12.41 7.95 3.38
C ARG A 92 11.69 6.67 3.77
N LEU A 93 10.40 6.53 3.43
CA LEU A 93 9.64 5.33 3.78
C LEU A 93 10.26 4.07 3.16
N ILE A 94 10.65 4.15 1.88
CA ILE A 94 11.32 3.04 1.17
C ILE A 94 12.59 2.61 1.91
N SER A 95 13.43 3.56 2.32
CA SER A 95 14.63 3.30 3.10
C SER A 95 14.32 2.72 4.48
N ASP A 96 13.36 3.28 5.20
CA ASP A 96 12.98 2.81 6.54
C ASP A 96 12.45 1.37 6.49
N TYR A 97 11.58 1.05 5.53
CA TYR A 97 11.03 -0.29 5.36
C TYR A 97 12.11 -1.31 4.95
N ARG A 98 12.96 -0.97 3.96
CA ARG A 98 14.09 -1.83 3.53
C ARG A 98 15.00 -2.19 4.68
N ASN A 99 15.23 -1.24 5.61
CA ASN A 99 16.14 -1.42 6.75
C ASN A 99 15.43 -1.93 8.02
N GLY A 100 14.13 -2.25 7.98
CA GLY A 100 13.38 -2.75 9.12
C GLY A 100 13.19 -1.73 10.24
N ARG A 101 13.10 -0.43 9.90
CA ARG A 101 12.85 0.63 10.89
C ARG A 101 11.35 0.76 11.13
N SER A 102 10.95 0.91 12.40
CA SER A 102 9.55 1.05 12.86
C SER A 102 9.32 2.38 13.58
N GLY A 103 9.75 3.49 12.95
CA GLY A 103 9.72 4.82 13.54
C GLY A 103 8.34 5.48 13.64
N ASP A 104 7.34 4.95 12.94
CA ASP A 104 5.96 5.42 12.95
C ASP A 104 4.97 4.26 12.79
N LEU A 105 3.66 4.57 12.85
CA LEU A 105 2.61 3.54 12.74
C LEU A 105 2.69 2.78 11.41
N LEU A 106 2.93 3.47 10.29
CA LEU A 106 2.95 2.84 8.98
C LEU A 106 4.12 1.85 8.86
N THR A 107 5.32 2.26 9.22
CA THR A 107 6.51 1.40 9.17
C THR A 107 6.42 0.23 10.15
N ALA A 108 5.84 0.43 11.34
CA ALA A 108 5.56 -0.65 12.28
C ALA A 108 4.52 -1.65 11.72
N THR A 109 3.47 -1.15 11.02
CA THR A 109 2.47 -1.99 10.37
C THR A 109 3.08 -2.83 9.25
N LEU A 110 3.97 -2.25 8.43
CA LEU A 110 4.70 -2.96 7.39
C LEU A 110 5.58 -4.10 7.93
N LEU A 111 6.13 -3.95 9.14
CA LEU A 111 6.92 -5.01 9.79
C LEU A 111 6.03 -6.08 10.47
N ALA A 112 4.80 -5.74 10.81
CA ALA A 112 3.87 -6.63 11.51
C ALA A 112 2.98 -7.45 10.56
N THR A 113 3.13 -7.29 9.23
CA THR A 113 2.28 -7.97 8.26
C THR A 113 2.91 -9.23 7.68
N ARG A 114 2.05 -10.15 7.25
CA ARG A 114 2.37 -11.27 6.35
C ARG A 114 1.64 -11.15 5.01
N ALA A 115 0.80 -10.12 4.88
CA ALA A 115 0.14 -9.80 3.62
C ALA A 115 1.14 -9.27 2.59
N ASP A 116 0.77 -9.35 1.33
CA ASP A 116 1.52 -8.70 0.27
C ASP A 116 1.63 -7.20 0.51
N VAL A 117 2.73 -6.62 0.07
CA VAL A 117 2.98 -5.17 0.16
C VAL A 117 3.19 -4.60 -1.23
N MET A 118 2.47 -3.54 -1.53
CA MET A 118 2.62 -2.75 -2.76
C MET A 118 3.06 -1.33 -2.43
N ILE A 119 4.09 -0.86 -3.10
CA ILE A 119 4.67 0.47 -2.91
C ILE A 119 4.58 1.26 -4.22
N CYS A 120 4.03 2.48 -4.15
CA CYS A 120 3.91 3.40 -5.28
C CYS A 120 4.87 4.60 -5.06
N PRO A 121 6.11 4.54 -5.56
CA PRO A 121 7.11 5.59 -5.34
C PRO A 121 6.70 6.92 -5.98
N ALA A 122 7.00 8.03 -5.28
CA ALA A 122 6.88 9.38 -5.83
C ALA A 122 7.96 10.29 -5.23
N MET A 123 8.82 10.85 -6.10
CA MET A 123 9.91 11.73 -5.73
C MET A 123 10.47 12.45 -6.96
N HIS A 124 11.36 13.41 -6.77
CA HIS A 124 12.09 14.03 -7.87
C HIS A 124 13.00 13.01 -8.59
N THR A 125 13.28 13.25 -9.87
CA THR A 125 14.12 12.35 -10.71
C THR A 125 15.47 12.11 -10.10
N GLU A 126 16.15 13.16 -9.62
CA GLU A 126 17.47 13.05 -9.01
C GLU A 126 17.46 12.19 -7.73
N MET A 127 16.34 12.18 -7.00
CA MET A 127 16.17 11.29 -5.84
C MET A 127 15.96 9.85 -6.29
N TRP A 128 15.15 9.64 -7.34
CA TRP A 128 14.87 8.32 -7.88
C TRP A 128 16.14 7.64 -8.44
N GLU A 129 17.00 8.41 -9.09
CA GLU A 129 18.25 7.94 -9.71
C GLU A 129 19.41 7.76 -8.70
N GLN A 130 19.22 8.15 -7.42
CA GLN A 130 20.25 7.91 -6.41
C GLN A 130 20.48 6.40 -6.22
N ALA A 131 21.77 6.01 -6.19
CA ALA A 131 22.16 4.61 -6.00
C ALA A 131 21.49 3.98 -4.78
N SER A 132 21.39 4.72 -3.67
CA SER A 132 20.74 4.25 -2.44
C SER A 132 19.25 3.98 -2.61
N VAL A 133 18.54 4.73 -3.46
CA VAL A 133 17.13 4.50 -3.74
C VAL A 133 16.96 3.30 -4.66
N ILE A 134 17.78 3.20 -5.71
CA ILE A 134 17.81 2.06 -6.62
C ILE A 134 18.07 0.75 -5.86
N GLU A 135 19.08 0.73 -4.99
CA GLU A 135 19.40 -0.44 -4.14
C GLU A 135 18.27 -0.81 -3.19
N ASN A 136 17.62 0.19 -2.56
CA ASN A 136 16.49 -0.05 -1.68
C ASN A 136 15.31 -0.67 -2.44
N ILE A 137 14.98 -0.17 -3.61
CA ILE A 137 13.92 -0.69 -4.47
C ILE A 137 14.24 -2.11 -4.95
N SER A 138 15.48 -2.37 -5.41
CA SER A 138 15.91 -3.72 -5.82
C SER A 138 15.74 -4.71 -4.67
N THR A 139 16.25 -4.37 -3.48
CA THR A 139 16.13 -5.23 -2.30
C THR A 139 14.67 -5.50 -1.92
N LEU A 140 13.79 -4.49 -2.01
CA LEU A 140 12.37 -4.67 -1.69
C LEU A 140 11.69 -5.58 -2.73
N ARG A 141 12.00 -5.44 -4.03
CA ARG A 141 11.52 -6.36 -5.08
C ARG A 141 11.96 -7.81 -4.83
N GLU A 142 13.23 -8.02 -4.47
CA GLU A 142 13.77 -9.34 -4.11
C GLU A 142 13.06 -9.97 -2.91
N ARG A 143 12.51 -9.14 -2.01
CA ARG A 143 11.70 -9.56 -0.86
C ARG A 143 10.22 -9.74 -1.19
N GLY A 144 9.82 -9.64 -2.46
CA GLY A 144 8.45 -9.83 -2.92
C GLY A 144 7.55 -8.59 -2.84
N VAL A 145 8.11 -7.41 -2.59
CA VAL A 145 7.31 -6.17 -2.58
C VAL A 145 7.00 -5.76 -4.02
N GLU A 146 5.73 -5.55 -4.32
CA GLU A 146 5.28 -5.03 -5.61
C GLU A 146 5.56 -3.53 -5.71
N ILE A 147 6.18 -3.10 -6.82
CA ILE A 147 6.53 -1.70 -7.06
C ILE A 147 5.78 -1.20 -8.28
N VAL A 148 4.84 -0.27 -8.08
CA VAL A 148 4.00 0.33 -9.13
C VAL A 148 4.49 1.75 -9.43
N GLY A 149 5.04 1.95 -10.62
CA GLY A 149 5.74 3.18 -10.98
C GLY A 149 7.18 3.23 -10.43
N PRO A 150 7.78 4.44 -10.28
CA PRO A 150 7.23 5.71 -10.75
C PRO A 150 7.18 5.77 -12.28
N VAL A 151 6.38 6.69 -12.79
CA VAL A 151 6.27 6.93 -14.24
C VAL A 151 7.00 8.20 -14.66
N GLU A 152 7.30 8.30 -15.95
CA GLU A 152 7.80 9.53 -16.54
C GLU A 152 6.68 10.58 -16.63
N GLY A 153 7.01 11.84 -16.42
CA GLY A 153 6.08 12.94 -16.58
C GLY A 153 6.53 14.23 -15.90
N ARG A 154 5.65 15.24 -15.96
CA ARG A 154 5.90 16.53 -15.32
C ARG A 154 5.89 16.38 -13.80
N LEU A 155 6.94 16.86 -13.16
CA LEU A 155 7.13 16.88 -11.71
C LEU A 155 6.68 18.21 -11.10
N ALA A 156 6.58 18.23 -9.76
CA ALA A 156 6.12 19.42 -9.04
C ALA A 156 7.04 20.64 -9.21
N GLY A 157 8.32 20.44 -9.49
CA GLY A 157 9.28 21.50 -9.81
C GLY A 157 9.10 22.13 -11.18
N GLY A 158 8.29 21.51 -12.04
CA GLY A 158 8.04 21.98 -13.41
C GLY A 158 8.88 21.27 -14.49
N ASP A 159 9.89 20.53 -14.10
CA ASP A 159 10.71 19.65 -14.92
C ASP A 159 9.97 18.34 -15.30
N THR A 160 10.52 17.61 -16.26
CA THR A 160 9.98 16.33 -16.72
C THR A 160 11.04 15.23 -16.54
N GLY A 161 10.61 14.09 -16.00
CA GLY A 161 11.47 12.94 -15.79
C GLY A 161 10.78 11.82 -15.05
N PHE A 162 11.53 10.76 -14.72
CA PHE A 162 11.04 9.67 -13.89
C PHE A 162 10.94 10.09 -12.42
N GLY A 163 9.86 9.74 -11.76
CA GLY A 163 9.63 10.09 -10.34
C GLY A 163 8.19 10.43 -10.03
N ARG A 164 7.36 10.62 -11.05
CA ARG A 164 5.93 10.90 -10.92
C ARG A 164 5.20 9.66 -10.41
N LEU A 165 4.29 9.85 -9.44
CA LEU A 165 3.40 8.79 -8.98
C LEU A 165 2.59 8.21 -10.15
N ALA A 166 2.48 6.90 -10.21
CA ALA A 166 1.55 6.21 -11.12
C ALA A 166 0.13 6.77 -11.00
N GLU A 167 -0.66 6.63 -12.05
CA GLU A 167 -2.05 7.11 -12.01
C GLU A 167 -2.89 6.23 -11.07
N PRO A 168 -3.92 6.79 -10.42
CA PRO A 168 -4.77 6.04 -9.51
C PRO A 168 -5.36 4.77 -10.13
N GLU A 169 -5.67 4.82 -11.43
CA GLU A 169 -6.17 3.70 -12.21
C GLU A 169 -5.18 2.53 -12.23
N ASP A 170 -3.91 2.81 -12.53
CA ASP A 170 -2.84 1.81 -12.62
C ASP A 170 -2.56 1.17 -11.24
N VAL A 171 -2.63 2.00 -10.17
CA VAL A 171 -2.49 1.53 -8.80
C VAL A 171 -3.62 0.56 -8.45
N VAL A 172 -4.86 0.92 -8.72
CA VAL A 172 -6.05 0.08 -8.45
C VAL A 172 -6.05 -1.19 -9.29
N GLU A 173 -5.68 -1.11 -10.57
CA GLU A 173 -5.53 -2.30 -11.42
C GLU A 173 -4.48 -3.27 -10.87
N SER A 174 -3.37 -2.75 -10.36
CA SER A 174 -2.33 -3.56 -9.72
C SER A 174 -2.84 -4.25 -8.44
N VAL A 175 -3.69 -3.57 -7.65
CA VAL A 175 -4.37 -4.19 -6.50
C VAL A 175 -5.25 -5.36 -6.94
N PHE A 176 -6.06 -5.19 -7.99
CA PHE A 176 -6.88 -6.28 -8.53
C PHE A 176 -6.03 -7.48 -8.98
N LYS A 177 -4.90 -7.22 -9.63
CA LYS A 177 -3.98 -8.27 -10.07
C LYS A 177 -3.35 -9.05 -8.91
N LEU A 178 -2.96 -8.37 -7.84
CA LEU A 178 -2.39 -9.01 -6.66
C LEU A 178 -3.42 -9.87 -5.93
N LEU A 179 -4.58 -9.30 -5.57
CA LEU A 179 -5.61 -9.98 -4.82
C LEU A 179 -6.40 -11.02 -5.66
N GLY A 180 -6.39 -10.88 -6.99
CA GLY A 180 -6.99 -11.86 -7.91
C GLY A 180 -6.18 -13.14 -8.08
N LYS A 181 -4.85 -13.09 -7.88
CA LYS A 181 -3.98 -14.27 -7.92
C LYS A 181 -4.33 -15.28 -6.83
N ASP A 182 -4.77 -14.81 -5.65
CA ASP A 182 -5.15 -15.68 -4.52
C ASP A 182 -6.47 -16.43 -4.76
N SER A 183 -7.31 -15.95 -5.69
CA SER A 183 -8.61 -16.60 -5.99
C SER A 183 -8.48 -17.85 -6.87
N GLY A 184 -7.28 -18.17 -7.34
CA GLY A 184 -7.03 -19.20 -8.36
C GLY A 184 -6.13 -20.38 -7.96
N SER A 185 -5.55 -20.42 -6.76
CA SER A 185 -4.61 -21.50 -6.42
C SER A 185 -4.54 -21.88 -4.94
N GLN A 186 -5.66 -22.27 -4.37
CA GLN A 186 -5.61 -23.42 -3.46
C GLN A 186 -5.99 -24.66 -4.29
N PRO A 187 -5.07 -25.61 -4.54
CA PRO A 187 -5.50 -26.95 -4.91
C PRO A 187 -6.42 -27.36 -3.77
N GLY A 188 -7.70 -27.66 -4.06
CA GLY A 188 -8.60 -28.16 -3.04
C GLY A 188 -7.89 -29.29 -2.29
N ASP A 189 -8.13 -29.44 -0.98
CA ASP A 189 -7.56 -30.47 -0.10
C ASP A 189 -7.60 -31.89 -0.70
N LEU A 190 -8.35 -32.08 -1.80
CA LEU A 190 -8.55 -33.33 -2.54
C LEU A 190 -7.85 -33.33 -3.92
N ALA A 191 -7.01 -32.32 -4.23
CA ALA A 191 -6.28 -32.33 -5.49
C ALA A 191 -5.29 -33.52 -5.55
N GLY A 192 -5.50 -34.41 -6.51
CA GLY A 192 -4.70 -35.63 -6.68
C GLY A 192 -5.22 -36.87 -5.93
N LEU A 193 -6.36 -36.79 -5.22
CA LEU A 193 -7.02 -37.93 -4.61
C LEU A 193 -8.10 -38.51 -5.55
N THR A 194 -8.10 -39.83 -5.72
CA THR A 194 -9.19 -40.56 -6.39
C THR A 194 -10.18 -40.99 -5.32
N ILE A 195 -11.41 -40.46 -5.36
CA ILE A 195 -12.48 -40.81 -4.44
C ILE A 195 -13.32 -41.94 -5.09
N LEU A 196 -13.32 -43.12 -4.48
CA LEU A 196 -14.21 -44.22 -4.86
C LEU A 196 -15.48 -44.12 -4.04
N VAL A 197 -16.64 -43.92 -4.69
CA VAL A 197 -17.96 -43.98 -4.06
C VAL A 197 -18.57 -45.30 -4.40
N THR A 198 -18.77 -46.18 -3.38
CA THR A 198 -19.53 -47.42 -3.52
C THR A 198 -20.99 -47.12 -3.22
N ALA A 199 -21.89 -47.61 -4.08
CA ALA A 199 -23.34 -47.54 -3.90
C ALA A 199 -23.81 -48.60 -2.89
#